data_3877b97daca32266a18706d1f04b082a
#
_entry.id   3877b97daca32266a18706d1f04b082a
#
_cell.length_a   1.000
_cell.length_b   1.000
_cell.length_c   1.000
_cell.angle_alpha   90.00
_cell.angle_beta   90.00
_cell.angle_gamma   90.00
#
_symmetry.space_group_name_H-M   'P 1'
#
loop_
_entity.id
_entity.type
_entity.pdbx_description
1 polymer ?
#
loop_
_entity_poly.entity_id
_entity_poly.type
_entity_poly.pdbx_seq_one_letter_code
_entity_poly.pdbx_strand_id
1 'polypeptide(L)'
;MHSGIARHLPSETPRVMIVDGSRVVRRMIEQLLLKELPGVSVVSCGSGAEAIAALLDAPVDFVTTALRLPDMDGVDLARVLRQQAQQAYMPIVVVSGDVTERLEARQLGEEVTDYFDKALGFPALAAFIRGYVRPEPGASGEVLYVEDSRVVALATRRMMEKCGLTVLHSISAEDALALLEAAHAQGRTGADVVLTDVNLKGALSGADLIARIRGEFGYGKGRLPILVMTGDDNARNQAALLRSGANDLVQKPIEERLLVTKLLFQLRVSQHLRQRDGID
;
A
#
# COMPACT_ATOMS: atom_id res chain seq x y z
N MET A 1 2.74 25.95 -22.39
CA MET A 1 3.14 26.12 -20.99
C MET A 1 3.09 24.76 -20.33
N HIS A 2 4.23 24.10 -20.13
CA HIS A 2 4.29 22.77 -19.53
C HIS A 2 4.17 22.95 -18.02
N SER A 3 3.05 22.56 -17.47
CA SER A 3 2.86 22.40 -16.03
C SER A 3 3.81 21.27 -15.57
N GLY A 4 4.96 21.67 -15.03
CA GLY A 4 5.91 20.76 -14.45
C GLY A 4 5.27 20.12 -13.21
N ILE A 5 4.96 18.83 -13.30
CA ILE A 5 4.71 17.99 -12.14
C ILE A 5 6.00 18.07 -11.31
N ALA A 6 5.94 18.81 -10.21
CA ALA A 6 7.04 18.87 -9.26
C ALA A 6 7.35 17.44 -8.81
N ARG A 7 8.45 16.87 -9.33
CA ARG A 7 8.98 15.62 -8.82
C ARG A 7 9.28 15.86 -7.36
N HIS A 8 8.60 15.13 -6.48
CA HIS A 8 8.98 15.07 -5.08
C HIS A 8 10.37 14.39 -5.06
N LEU A 9 11.42 15.20 -5.02
CA LEU A 9 12.76 14.70 -4.77
C LEU A 9 12.76 14.18 -3.33
N PRO A 10 13.22 12.93 -3.08
CA PRO A 10 13.38 12.47 -1.72
C PRO A 10 14.27 13.48 -0.98
N SER A 11 13.80 13.96 0.15
CA SER A 11 14.61 14.83 1.01
C SER A 11 15.86 14.06 1.45
N GLU A 12 17.03 14.69 1.41
CA GLU A 12 18.26 14.10 1.94
C GLU A 12 18.10 13.77 3.44
N THR A 13 17.28 14.56 4.12
CA THR A 13 16.89 14.37 5.53
C THR A 13 15.37 14.31 5.66
N PRO A 14 14.75 13.14 5.38
CA PRO A 14 13.31 13.01 5.41
C PRO A 14 12.75 13.30 6.81
N ARG A 15 11.68 14.06 6.89
CA ARG A 15 10.96 14.38 8.12
C ARG A 15 9.70 13.52 8.22
N VAL A 16 9.68 12.60 9.17
CA VAL A 16 8.58 11.66 9.40
C VAL A 16 7.82 12.03 10.67
N MET A 17 6.51 12.24 10.54
CA MET A 17 5.63 12.50 11.68
C MET A 17 4.97 11.20 12.16
N ILE A 18 5.03 10.96 13.47
CA ILE A 18 4.39 9.84 14.16
C ILE A 18 3.33 10.39 15.10
N VAL A 19 2.05 10.04 14.86
CA VAL A 19 0.93 10.48 15.70
C VAL A 19 0.27 9.28 16.36
N ASP A 20 0.44 9.13 17.67
CA ASP A 20 -0.18 8.05 18.46
C ASP A 20 -0.33 8.51 19.91
N GLY A 21 -1.47 8.28 20.53
CA GLY A 21 -1.69 8.62 21.94
C GLY A 21 -0.74 7.92 22.91
N SER A 22 -0.21 6.75 22.55
CA SER A 22 0.73 5.97 23.37
C SER A 22 2.17 6.45 23.20
N ARG A 23 2.73 7.02 24.25
CA ARG A 23 4.16 7.41 24.28
C ARG A 23 5.10 6.22 24.01
N VAL A 24 4.73 5.02 24.47
CA VAL A 24 5.53 3.81 24.28
C VAL A 24 5.57 3.44 22.80
N VAL A 25 4.43 3.45 22.13
CA VAL A 25 4.32 3.16 20.68
C VAL A 25 5.15 4.16 19.87
N ARG A 26 4.98 5.46 20.13
CA ARG A 26 5.76 6.50 19.45
C ARG A 26 7.25 6.28 19.59
N ARG A 27 7.72 5.99 20.79
CA ARG A 27 9.15 5.78 21.07
C ARG A 27 9.70 4.53 20.38
N MET A 28 8.91 3.45 20.30
CA MET A 28 9.31 2.24 19.58
C MET A 28 9.46 2.49 18.08
N ILE A 29 8.49 3.17 17.47
CA ILE A 29 8.55 3.51 16.04
C ILE A 29 9.72 4.45 15.78
N GLU A 30 9.91 5.49 16.59
CA GLU A 30 11.01 6.43 16.47
C GLU A 30 12.37 5.74 16.52
N GLN A 31 12.61 4.87 17.50
CA GLN A 31 13.88 4.14 17.62
C GLN A 31 14.16 3.26 16.40
N LEU A 32 13.13 2.60 15.86
CA LEU A 32 13.27 1.79 14.65
C LEU A 32 13.58 2.66 13.42
N LEU A 33 12.90 3.79 13.27
CA LEU A 33 13.16 4.71 12.15
C LEU A 33 14.57 5.28 12.20
N LEU A 34 15.03 5.72 13.38
CA LEU A 34 16.38 6.24 13.55
C LEU A 34 17.46 5.18 13.23
N LYS A 35 17.18 3.92 13.52
CA LYS A 35 18.08 2.80 13.20
C LYS A 35 18.07 2.48 11.69
N GLU A 36 16.92 2.46 11.05
CA GLU A 36 16.76 1.97 9.66
C GLU A 36 16.89 3.08 8.60
N LEU A 37 16.74 4.34 9.02
CA LEU A 37 16.81 5.51 8.15
C LEU A 37 17.81 6.53 8.70
N PRO A 38 19.11 6.35 8.47
CA PRO A 38 20.12 7.32 8.89
C PRO A 38 19.79 8.73 8.34
N GLY A 39 19.79 9.72 9.24
CA GLY A 39 19.47 11.10 8.90
C GLY A 39 17.98 11.44 8.82
N VAL A 40 17.08 10.52 9.21
CA VAL A 40 15.65 10.85 9.36
C VAL A 40 15.44 11.82 10.51
N SER A 41 14.58 12.81 10.32
CA SER A 41 14.04 13.65 11.40
C SER A 41 12.66 13.13 11.80
N VAL A 42 12.47 12.81 13.06
CA VAL A 42 11.20 12.28 13.57
C VAL A 42 10.47 13.33 14.40
N VAL A 43 9.21 13.58 14.04
CA VAL A 43 8.29 14.44 14.79
C VAL A 43 7.28 13.55 15.51
N SER A 44 7.33 13.55 16.86
CA SER A 44 6.50 12.67 17.70
C SER A 44 5.37 13.46 18.33
N CYS A 45 4.11 13.19 17.91
CA CYS A 45 2.91 13.88 18.35
C CYS A 45 1.99 12.93 19.15
N GLY A 46 1.52 13.36 20.31
CA GLY A 46 0.63 12.59 21.17
C GLY A 46 -0.86 12.79 20.86
N SER A 47 -1.20 13.76 20.02
CA SER A 47 -2.55 14.14 19.69
C SER A 47 -2.64 14.71 18.26
N GLY A 48 -3.85 14.83 17.72
CA GLY A 48 -4.08 15.48 16.45
C GLY A 48 -3.76 16.97 16.48
N ALA A 49 -4.06 17.65 17.58
CA ALA A 49 -3.72 19.06 17.77
C ALA A 49 -2.21 19.32 17.71
N GLU A 50 -1.41 18.45 18.35
CA GLU A 50 0.06 18.51 18.25
C GLU A 50 0.55 18.29 16.82
N ALA A 51 -0.05 17.34 16.10
CA ALA A 51 0.32 17.03 14.72
C ALA A 51 0.03 18.21 13.77
N ILE A 52 -1.13 18.85 13.93
CA ILE A 52 -1.52 20.03 13.15
C ILE A 52 -0.54 21.18 13.43
N ALA A 53 -0.24 21.45 14.68
CA ALA A 53 0.72 22.49 15.06
C ALA A 53 2.13 22.23 14.47
N ALA A 54 2.60 20.97 14.56
CA ALA A 54 3.90 20.59 14.01
C ALA A 54 3.99 20.68 12.48
N LEU A 55 2.88 20.46 11.76
CA LEU A 55 2.82 20.63 10.31
C LEU A 55 2.90 22.11 9.90
N LEU A 56 2.30 23.00 10.69
CA LEU A 56 2.36 24.45 10.47
C LEU A 56 3.76 25.01 10.71
N ASP A 57 4.52 24.40 11.63
CA ASP A 57 5.90 24.80 11.94
C ASP A 57 6.88 24.46 10.80
N ALA A 58 6.78 23.24 10.25
CA ALA A 58 7.61 22.83 9.13
C ALA A 58 6.99 21.65 8.36
N PRO A 59 7.22 21.54 7.02
CA PRO A 59 6.70 20.48 6.19
C PRO A 59 7.21 19.09 6.64
N VAL A 60 6.42 18.06 6.40
CA VAL A 60 6.77 16.65 6.65
C VAL A 60 6.65 15.82 5.38
N ASP A 61 7.52 14.82 5.23
CA ASP A 61 7.59 13.97 4.05
C ASP A 61 6.68 12.76 4.15
N PHE A 62 6.30 12.38 5.39
CA PHE A 62 5.48 11.21 5.67
C PHE A 62 4.79 11.33 7.03
N VAL A 63 3.55 10.88 7.12
CA VAL A 63 2.78 10.84 8.38
C VAL A 63 2.29 9.42 8.66
N THR A 64 2.53 8.94 9.88
CA THR A 64 1.75 7.82 10.44
C THR A 64 0.81 8.35 11.51
N THR A 65 -0.42 7.90 11.53
CA THR A 65 -1.37 8.24 12.59
C THR A 65 -2.06 6.99 13.13
N ALA A 66 -2.22 6.93 14.44
CA ALA A 66 -3.13 5.96 15.03
C ALA A 66 -4.55 6.31 14.59
N LEU A 67 -5.40 5.29 14.47
CA LEU A 67 -6.78 5.48 14.08
C LEU A 67 -7.58 6.24 15.13
N ARG A 68 -7.31 5.98 16.43
CA ARG A 68 -7.91 6.70 17.57
C ARG A 68 -6.85 7.50 18.27
N LEU A 69 -7.02 8.80 18.27
CA LEU A 69 -6.20 9.73 19.05
C LEU A 69 -6.99 10.21 20.26
N PRO A 70 -6.35 10.82 21.26
CA PRO A 70 -7.02 11.31 22.47
C PRO A 70 -8.07 12.38 22.17
N ASP A 71 -7.90 13.15 21.11
CA ASP A 71 -8.66 14.35 20.77
C ASP A 71 -9.47 14.24 19.48
N MET A 72 -9.13 13.30 18.57
CA MET A 72 -9.86 13.12 17.31
C MET A 72 -9.64 11.74 16.70
N ASP A 73 -10.37 11.40 15.63
CA ASP A 73 -10.12 10.22 14.80
C ASP A 73 -8.95 10.48 13.85
N GLY A 74 -8.11 9.46 13.61
CA GLY A 74 -6.95 9.59 12.74
C GLY A 74 -7.28 9.88 11.27
N VAL A 75 -8.49 9.50 10.82
CA VAL A 75 -8.97 9.83 9.47
C VAL A 75 -9.38 11.31 9.39
N ASP A 76 -10.02 11.83 10.44
CA ASP A 76 -10.33 13.27 10.52
C ASP A 76 -9.04 14.09 10.59
N LEU A 77 -8.04 13.63 11.32
CA LEU A 77 -6.70 14.24 11.29
C LEU A 77 -6.14 14.24 9.88
N ALA A 78 -6.20 13.11 9.16
CA ALA A 78 -5.70 13.02 7.79
C ALA A 78 -6.35 14.06 6.87
N ARG A 79 -7.67 14.26 7.00
CA ARG A 79 -8.42 15.29 6.24
C ARG A 79 -7.91 16.69 6.54
N VAL A 80 -7.70 17.03 7.81
CA VAL A 80 -7.19 18.34 8.22
C VAL A 80 -5.76 18.54 7.71
N LEU A 81 -4.88 17.55 7.86
CA LEU A 81 -3.51 17.62 7.37
C LEU A 81 -3.43 17.80 5.85
N ARG A 82 -4.32 17.13 5.08
CA ARG A 82 -4.42 17.31 3.62
C ARG A 82 -4.78 18.73 3.22
N GLN A 83 -5.72 19.33 3.93
CA GLN A 83 -6.16 20.71 3.65
C GLN A 83 -5.09 21.75 3.99
N GLN A 84 -4.26 21.47 4.98
CA GLN A 84 -3.24 22.41 5.47
C GLN A 84 -1.85 22.17 4.87
N ALA A 85 -1.60 20.99 4.29
CA ALA A 85 -0.31 20.68 3.70
C ALA A 85 -0.02 21.62 2.51
N GLN A 86 1.11 22.31 2.57
CA GLN A 86 1.61 23.12 1.47
C GLN A 86 2.21 22.28 0.32
N GLN A 87 2.39 21.00 0.55
CA GLN A 87 2.98 20.06 -0.40
C GLN A 87 1.89 19.39 -1.24
N ALA A 88 2.14 19.26 -2.54
CA ALA A 88 1.22 18.65 -3.49
C ALA A 88 0.87 17.19 -3.14
N TYR A 89 1.72 16.50 -2.38
CA TYR A 89 1.51 15.12 -1.92
C TYR A 89 2.34 14.81 -0.68
N MET A 90 1.66 14.42 0.38
CA MET A 90 2.24 13.94 1.63
C MET A 90 1.58 12.59 1.97
N PRO A 91 2.30 11.46 1.97
CA PRO A 91 1.73 10.18 2.37
C PRO A 91 1.25 10.22 3.82
N ILE A 92 -0.01 9.81 4.04
CA ILE A 92 -0.60 9.67 5.37
C ILE A 92 -1.07 8.23 5.52
N VAL A 93 -0.51 7.52 6.49
CA VAL A 93 -0.80 6.12 6.76
C VAL A 93 -1.45 5.97 8.13
N VAL A 94 -2.63 5.36 8.14
CA VAL A 94 -3.31 5.04 9.39
C VAL A 94 -2.83 3.67 9.88
N VAL A 95 -2.33 3.63 11.11
CA VAL A 95 -1.80 2.42 11.77
C VAL A 95 -2.82 1.94 12.80
N SER A 96 -3.40 0.74 12.59
CA SER A 96 -4.45 0.21 13.48
C SER A 96 -4.38 -1.31 13.60
N GLY A 97 -4.75 -1.85 14.77
CA GLY A 97 -4.98 -3.29 14.95
C GLY A 97 -6.36 -3.75 14.46
N ASP A 98 -7.25 -2.81 14.15
CA ASP A 98 -8.64 -3.02 13.73
C ASP A 98 -8.86 -2.67 12.25
N VAL A 99 -7.86 -2.92 11.42
CA VAL A 99 -7.88 -2.53 10.00
C VAL A 99 -9.06 -3.19 9.26
N THR A 100 -9.40 -4.43 9.60
CA THR A 100 -10.45 -5.19 8.89
C THR A 100 -11.84 -4.62 9.12
N GLU A 101 -12.23 -4.37 10.37
CA GLU A 101 -13.56 -3.82 10.69
C GLU A 101 -13.76 -2.42 10.12
N ARG A 102 -12.69 -1.62 10.05
CA ARG A 102 -12.78 -0.24 9.59
C ARG A 102 -12.56 -0.07 8.09
N LEU A 103 -11.83 -0.98 7.43
CA LEU A 103 -11.88 -1.10 5.99
C LEU A 103 -13.28 -1.53 5.53
N GLU A 104 -14.00 -2.31 6.35
CA GLU A 104 -15.39 -2.68 6.10
C GLU A 104 -16.37 -1.51 6.28
N ALA A 105 -16.08 -0.58 7.17
CA ALA A 105 -16.91 0.59 7.46
C ALA A 105 -16.59 1.82 6.58
N ARG A 106 -15.63 1.73 5.65
CA ARG A 106 -15.09 2.90 4.93
C ARG A 106 -15.57 3.07 3.52
N GLN A 107 -15.82 4.32 3.23
CA GLN A 107 -15.40 4.97 1.99
C GLN A 107 -13.88 5.14 2.06
N LEU A 108 -13.13 4.59 1.11
CA LEU A 108 -11.71 4.90 0.91
C LEU A 108 -11.64 6.37 0.52
N GLY A 109 -11.50 7.26 1.51
CA GLY A 109 -11.40 8.68 1.28
C GLY A 109 -10.05 9.01 0.65
N GLU A 110 -10.00 10.05 -0.16
CA GLU A 110 -8.76 10.56 -0.77
C GLU A 110 -7.76 11.08 0.27
N GLU A 111 -8.19 11.22 1.52
CA GLU A 111 -7.40 11.82 2.60
C GLU A 111 -6.30 10.90 3.14
N VAL A 112 -6.55 9.59 3.15
CA VAL A 112 -5.59 8.59 3.65
C VAL A 112 -4.92 7.89 2.48
N THR A 113 -3.60 7.90 2.48
CA THR A 113 -2.82 7.22 1.42
C THR A 113 -2.91 5.72 1.56
N ASP A 114 -2.79 5.21 2.80
CA ASP A 114 -2.80 3.77 3.08
C ASP A 114 -3.13 3.45 4.53
N TYR A 115 -3.35 2.16 4.80
CA TYR A 115 -3.58 1.62 6.13
C TYR A 115 -2.58 0.53 6.44
N PHE A 116 -1.98 0.60 7.63
CA PHE A 116 -1.02 -0.38 8.11
C PHE A 116 -1.60 -1.19 9.26
N ASP A 117 -1.55 -2.54 9.15
CA ASP A 117 -1.97 -3.43 10.23
C ASP A 117 -0.86 -3.53 11.30
N LYS A 118 -1.19 -3.15 12.54
CA LYS A 118 -0.29 -3.30 13.71
C LYS A 118 0.16 -4.75 13.94
N ALA A 119 -0.63 -5.73 13.52
CA ALA A 119 -0.29 -7.14 13.65
C ALA A 119 0.96 -7.53 12.86
N LEU A 120 1.32 -6.78 11.80
CA LEU A 120 2.56 -6.96 11.05
C LEU A 120 3.81 -6.55 11.84
N GLY A 121 3.63 -5.81 12.95
CA GLY A 121 4.68 -5.35 13.84
C GLY A 121 5.38 -4.07 13.38
N PHE A 122 6.06 -3.42 14.33
CA PHE A 122 6.73 -2.14 14.09
C PHE A 122 7.97 -2.23 13.17
N PRO A 123 8.75 -3.34 13.12
CA PRO A 123 9.79 -3.49 12.11
C PRO A 123 9.26 -3.44 10.68
N ALA A 124 8.10 -4.07 10.41
CA ALA A 124 7.46 -4.00 9.11
C ALA A 124 6.96 -2.57 8.80
N LEU A 125 6.45 -1.84 9.79
CA LEU A 125 6.08 -0.43 9.64
C LEU A 125 7.30 0.45 9.31
N ALA A 126 8.43 0.25 9.97
CA ALA A 126 9.66 1.00 9.70
C ALA A 126 10.18 0.72 8.27
N ALA A 127 10.17 -0.54 7.84
CA ALA A 127 10.53 -0.93 6.48
C ALA A 127 9.57 -0.30 5.43
N PHE A 128 8.28 -0.23 5.75
CA PHE A 128 7.28 0.43 4.93
C PHE A 128 7.56 1.93 4.78
N ILE A 129 7.77 2.64 5.88
CA ILE A 129 8.09 4.06 5.88
C ILE A 129 9.38 4.31 5.09
N ARG A 130 10.42 3.50 5.30
CA ARG A 130 11.67 3.56 4.54
C ARG A 130 11.43 3.47 3.05
N GLY A 131 10.58 2.53 2.64
CA GLY A 131 10.22 2.35 1.24
C GLY A 131 9.55 3.54 0.58
N TYR A 132 8.85 4.34 1.37
CA TYR A 132 8.23 5.59 0.90
C TYR A 132 9.22 6.75 0.82
N VAL A 133 9.99 6.92 1.89
CA VAL A 133 10.84 8.12 2.09
C VAL A 133 12.16 8.00 1.34
N ARG A 134 12.68 6.78 1.21
CA ARG A 134 13.89 6.44 0.44
C ARG A 134 13.64 5.18 -0.37
N PRO A 135 12.91 5.27 -1.49
CA PRO A 135 12.78 4.13 -2.39
C PRO A 135 14.16 3.74 -2.89
N GLU A 136 14.56 2.50 -2.60
CA GLU A 136 15.81 1.97 -3.14
C GLU A 136 15.70 1.87 -4.67
N PRO A 137 16.67 2.38 -5.43
CA PRO A 137 16.74 2.13 -6.86
C PRO A 137 16.89 0.62 -7.09
N GLY A 138 15.95 0.03 -7.82
CA GLY A 138 16.02 -1.40 -8.17
C GLY A 138 15.14 -2.31 -7.31
N ALA A 139 14.03 -1.83 -6.78
CA ALA A 139 12.98 -2.74 -6.32
C ALA A 139 12.60 -3.64 -7.50
N SER A 140 13.12 -4.88 -7.50
CA SER A 140 12.75 -5.90 -8.49
C SER A 140 11.66 -6.77 -7.91
N GLY A 141 10.66 -7.07 -8.72
CA GLY A 141 9.58 -7.98 -8.38
C GLY A 141 8.77 -8.28 -9.61
N GLU A 142 8.16 -9.45 -9.63
CA GLU A 142 7.31 -9.92 -10.72
C GLU A 142 5.85 -9.71 -10.38
N VAL A 143 5.16 -8.92 -11.20
CA VAL A 143 3.73 -8.61 -11.07
C VAL A 143 2.95 -9.43 -12.08
N LEU A 144 2.07 -10.32 -11.60
CA LEU A 144 1.04 -10.92 -12.45
C LEU A 144 -0.09 -9.90 -12.58
N TYR A 145 -0.18 -9.28 -13.76
CA TYR A 145 -1.15 -8.23 -14.05
C TYR A 145 -2.28 -8.76 -14.92
N VAL A 146 -3.53 -8.68 -14.42
CA VAL A 146 -4.72 -9.21 -15.10
C VAL A 146 -5.66 -8.06 -15.47
N GLU A 147 -5.77 -7.79 -16.77
CA GLU A 147 -6.55 -6.69 -17.34
C GLU A 147 -6.89 -7.00 -18.79
N ASP A 148 -8.17 -6.97 -19.15
CA ASP A 148 -8.66 -7.29 -20.49
C ASP A 148 -8.68 -6.10 -21.47
N SER A 149 -8.63 -4.89 -20.93
CA SER A 149 -8.54 -3.67 -21.74
C SER A 149 -7.10 -3.40 -22.20
N ARG A 150 -6.83 -3.56 -23.49
CA ARG A 150 -5.49 -3.31 -24.05
C ARG A 150 -4.95 -1.91 -23.78
N VAL A 151 -5.82 -0.91 -23.75
CA VAL A 151 -5.42 0.49 -23.50
C VAL A 151 -5.00 0.67 -22.05
N VAL A 152 -5.80 0.19 -21.11
CA VAL A 152 -5.50 0.23 -19.66
C VAL A 152 -4.25 -0.59 -19.38
N ALA A 153 -4.18 -1.81 -19.92
CA ALA A 153 -3.05 -2.71 -19.73
C ALA A 153 -1.72 -2.08 -20.16
N LEU A 154 -1.67 -1.46 -21.35
CA LEU A 154 -0.45 -0.84 -21.84
C LEU A 154 -0.01 0.36 -20.99
N ALA A 155 -0.95 1.20 -20.58
CA ALA A 155 -0.67 2.37 -19.75
C ALA A 155 -0.16 1.96 -18.37
N THR A 156 -0.88 1.06 -17.69
CA THR A 156 -0.56 0.59 -16.34
C THR A 156 0.74 -0.21 -16.30
N ARG A 157 0.98 -1.07 -17.31
CA ARG A 157 2.23 -1.80 -17.47
C ARG A 157 3.44 -0.86 -17.54
N ARG A 158 3.35 0.22 -18.34
CA ARG A 158 4.42 1.21 -18.44
C ARG A 158 4.73 1.90 -17.11
N MET A 159 3.71 2.17 -16.28
CA MET A 159 3.88 2.74 -14.95
C MET A 159 4.72 1.82 -14.06
N MET A 160 4.43 0.52 -14.09
CA MET A 160 5.14 -0.49 -13.30
C MET A 160 6.58 -0.72 -13.79
N GLU A 161 6.77 -0.88 -15.10
CA GLU A 161 8.09 -1.12 -15.71
C GLU A 161 9.07 0.05 -15.49
N LYS A 162 8.59 1.31 -15.52
CA LYS A 162 9.41 2.48 -15.17
C LYS A 162 10.02 2.41 -13.77
N CYS A 163 9.39 1.68 -12.86
CA CYS A 163 9.82 1.53 -11.48
C CYS A 163 10.63 0.25 -11.23
N GLY A 164 11.02 -0.45 -12.30
CA GLY A 164 11.87 -1.65 -12.24
C GLY A 164 11.09 -2.95 -11.99
N LEU A 165 9.76 -2.94 -12.08
CA LEU A 165 8.95 -4.14 -11.93
C LEU A 165 8.87 -4.91 -13.25
N THR A 166 8.97 -6.24 -13.17
CA THR A 166 8.68 -7.14 -14.29
C THR A 166 7.20 -7.45 -14.32
N VAL A 167 6.56 -7.35 -15.49
CA VAL A 167 5.11 -7.52 -15.61
C VAL A 167 4.77 -8.70 -16.50
N LEU A 168 4.15 -9.73 -15.91
CA LEU A 168 3.47 -10.80 -16.62
C LEU A 168 2.01 -10.38 -16.83
N HIS A 169 1.60 -10.13 -18.07
CA HIS A 169 0.26 -9.68 -18.37
C HIS A 169 -0.61 -10.83 -18.85
N SER A 170 -1.77 -11.00 -18.21
CA SER A 170 -2.86 -11.90 -18.61
C SER A 170 -4.11 -11.10 -18.97
N ILE A 171 -4.86 -11.55 -19.96
CA ILE A 171 -6.08 -10.86 -20.42
C ILE A 171 -7.35 -11.37 -19.74
N SER A 172 -7.25 -12.47 -18.99
CA SER A 172 -8.37 -13.11 -18.28
C SER A 172 -7.92 -13.72 -16.96
N ALA A 173 -8.87 -13.98 -16.07
CA ALA A 173 -8.61 -14.70 -14.84
C ALA A 173 -8.18 -16.16 -15.11
N GLU A 174 -8.73 -16.77 -16.13
CA GLU A 174 -8.42 -18.15 -16.57
C GLU A 174 -6.94 -18.28 -16.98
N ASP A 175 -6.44 -17.34 -17.80
CA ASP A 175 -5.03 -17.33 -18.22
C ASP A 175 -4.10 -17.12 -17.01
N ALA A 176 -4.50 -16.22 -16.11
CA ALA A 176 -3.73 -15.98 -14.88
C ALA A 176 -3.67 -17.21 -13.98
N LEU A 177 -4.79 -17.92 -13.83
CA LEU A 177 -4.84 -19.18 -13.07
C LEU A 177 -3.98 -20.25 -13.70
N ALA A 178 -3.99 -20.42 -15.02
CA ALA A 178 -3.14 -21.38 -15.71
C ALA A 178 -1.63 -21.13 -15.46
N LEU A 179 -1.21 -19.85 -15.44
CA LEU A 179 0.16 -19.47 -15.08
C LEU A 179 0.49 -19.82 -13.63
N LEU A 180 -0.43 -19.52 -12.70
CA LEU A 180 -0.25 -19.84 -11.29
C LEU A 180 -0.23 -21.36 -11.02
N GLU A 181 -1.07 -22.13 -11.70
CA GLU A 181 -1.09 -23.60 -11.63
C GLU A 181 0.23 -24.21 -12.08
N ALA A 182 0.74 -23.75 -13.23
CA ALA A 182 2.02 -24.22 -13.76
C ALA A 182 3.19 -23.91 -12.81
N ALA A 183 3.17 -22.77 -12.15
CA ALA A 183 4.17 -22.40 -11.15
C ALA A 183 3.99 -23.18 -9.85
N HIS A 184 2.76 -23.36 -9.39
CA HIS A 184 2.41 -24.12 -8.17
C HIS A 184 2.86 -25.57 -8.27
N ALA A 185 2.67 -26.21 -9.44
CA ALA A 185 3.16 -27.58 -9.70
C ALA A 185 4.68 -27.71 -9.58
N GLN A 186 5.42 -26.58 -9.67
CA GLN A 186 6.88 -26.49 -9.49
C GLN A 186 7.27 -26.00 -8.09
N GLY A 187 6.34 -25.88 -7.15
CA GLY A 187 6.56 -25.36 -5.80
C GLY A 187 6.77 -23.85 -5.71
N ARG A 188 6.50 -23.08 -6.79
CA ARG A 188 6.68 -21.62 -6.87
C ARG A 188 5.33 -20.90 -6.80
N THR A 189 5.34 -19.63 -6.45
CA THR A 189 4.13 -18.79 -6.43
C THR A 189 3.72 -18.24 -7.80
N GLY A 190 4.64 -18.25 -8.77
CA GLY A 190 4.39 -17.75 -10.13
C GLY A 190 4.40 -16.23 -10.30
N ALA A 191 4.37 -15.49 -9.18
CA ALA A 191 4.54 -14.04 -9.12
C ALA A 191 4.84 -13.62 -7.69
N ASP A 192 5.33 -12.39 -7.51
CA ASP A 192 5.54 -11.77 -6.19
C ASP A 192 4.31 -11.01 -5.70
N VAL A 193 3.51 -10.49 -6.63
CA VAL A 193 2.25 -9.79 -6.37
C VAL A 193 1.30 -9.96 -7.55
N VAL A 194 0.00 -10.02 -7.27
CA VAL A 194 -1.05 -10.00 -8.30
C VAL A 194 -1.70 -8.61 -8.30
N LEU A 195 -1.86 -8.04 -9.49
CA LEU A 195 -2.68 -6.86 -9.74
C LEU A 195 -3.80 -7.26 -10.70
N THR A 196 -5.06 -7.18 -10.27
CA THR A 196 -6.19 -7.62 -11.10
C THR A 196 -7.29 -6.58 -11.18
N ASP A 197 -7.93 -6.44 -12.36
CA ASP A 197 -9.23 -5.79 -12.42
C ASP A 197 -10.30 -6.69 -11.77
N VAL A 198 -11.34 -6.06 -11.23
CA VAL A 198 -12.55 -6.77 -10.75
C VAL A 198 -13.34 -7.33 -11.93
N ASN A 199 -13.54 -6.50 -12.95
CA ASN A 199 -14.41 -6.80 -14.08
C ASN A 199 -13.56 -7.28 -15.27
N LEU A 200 -13.35 -8.57 -15.36
CA LEU A 200 -12.62 -9.20 -16.45
C LEU A 200 -13.57 -9.81 -17.47
N LYS A 201 -13.16 -9.87 -18.72
CA LYS A 201 -13.82 -10.67 -19.76
C LYS A 201 -13.48 -12.14 -19.55
N GLY A 202 -14.48 -12.99 -19.60
CA GLY A 202 -14.33 -14.43 -19.37
C GLY A 202 -15.46 -14.97 -18.51
N ALA A 203 -15.33 -16.21 -18.07
CA ALA A 203 -16.26 -16.84 -17.15
C ALA A 203 -15.97 -16.46 -15.69
N LEU A 204 -14.73 -16.03 -15.39
CA LEU A 204 -14.25 -15.70 -14.06
C LEU A 204 -13.99 -14.19 -13.93
N SER A 205 -14.38 -13.64 -12.79
CA SER A 205 -14.07 -12.27 -12.37
C SER A 205 -12.74 -12.19 -11.60
N GLY A 206 -12.26 -10.98 -11.33
CA GLY A 206 -11.15 -10.78 -10.42
C GLY A 206 -11.43 -11.26 -8.98
N ALA A 207 -12.69 -11.23 -8.54
CA ALA A 207 -13.10 -11.79 -7.25
C ALA A 207 -12.98 -13.31 -7.22
N ASP A 208 -13.35 -14.00 -8.31
CA ASP A 208 -13.17 -15.45 -8.44
C ASP A 208 -11.69 -15.84 -8.47
N LEU A 209 -10.85 -15.04 -9.15
CA LEU A 209 -9.39 -15.21 -9.13
C LEU A 209 -8.84 -15.14 -7.69
N ILE A 210 -9.26 -14.16 -6.90
CA ILE A 210 -8.85 -14.04 -5.49
C ILE A 210 -9.27 -15.28 -4.71
N ALA A 211 -10.55 -15.70 -4.83
CA ALA A 211 -11.08 -16.84 -4.11
C ALA A 211 -10.30 -18.13 -4.41
N ARG A 212 -9.93 -18.36 -5.67
CA ARG A 212 -9.12 -19.52 -6.06
C ARG A 212 -7.68 -19.45 -5.55
N ILE A 213 -7.03 -18.28 -5.63
CA ILE A 213 -5.67 -18.10 -5.08
C ILE A 213 -5.66 -18.38 -3.58
N ARG A 214 -6.68 -17.93 -2.84
CA ARG A 214 -6.76 -18.15 -1.38
C ARG A 214 -7.22 -19.56 -1.00
N GLY A 215 -8.17 -20.12 -1.74
CA GLY A 215 -8.76 -21.44 -1.44
C GLY A 215 -8.00 -22.61 -2.05
N GLU A 216 -7.79 -22.61 -3.38
CA GLU A 216 -7.24 -23.76 -4.10
C GLU A 216 -5.71 -23.85 -3.95
N PHE A 217 -4.98 -22.72 -4.10
CA PHE A 217 -3.53 -22.71 -3.92
C PHE A 217 -3.10 -22.52 -2.46
N GLY A 218 -4.01 -22.11 -1.57
CA GLY A 218 -3.70 -21.86 -0.16
C GLY A 218 -2.71 -20.70 0.07
N TYR A 219 -2.56 -19.81 -0.90
CA TYR A 219 -1.64 -18.68 -0.76
C TYR A 219 -2.26 -17.59 0.09
N GLY A 220 -1.77 -17.41 1.31
CA GLY A 220 -2.15 -16.32 2.20
C GLY A 220 -1.69 -14.94 1.70
N LYS A 221 -2.22 -13.88 2.33
CA LYS A 221 -1.92 -12.47 2.00
C LYS A 221 -0.43 -12.12 2.05
N GLY A 222 0.34 -12.76 2.92
CA GLY A 222 1.79 -12.57 3.03
C GLY A 222 2.59 -13.33 1.96
N ARG A 223 2.08 -14.47 1.48
CA ARG A 223 2.78 -15.31 0.49
C ARG A 223 2.61 -14.79 -0.94
N LEU A 224 1.38 -14.46 -1.33
CA LEU A 224 1.05 -13.85 -2.62
C LEU A 224 0.06 -12.71 -2.41
N PRO A 225 0.52 -11.48 -2.22
CA PRO A 225 -0.35 -10.33 -2.09
C PRO A 225 -1.13 -10.06 -3.38
N ILE A 226 -2.37 -9.59 -3.22
CA ILE A 226 -3.28 -9.28 -4.32
C ILE A 226 -3.79 -7.85 -4.14
N LEU A 227 -3.55 -7.01 -5.14
CA LEU A 227 -4.18 -5.70 -5.29
C LEU A 227 -5.28 -5.79 -6.34
N VAL A 228 -6.38 -5.12 -6.07
CA VAL A 228 -7.55 -5.11 -6.96
C VAL A 228 -7.80 -3.71 -7.47
N MET A 229 -7.87 -3.56 -8.79
CA MET A 229 -8.28 -2.31 -9.42
C MET A 229 -9.81 -2.27 -9.52
N THR A 230 -10.42 -1.20 -9.06
CA THR A 230 -11.88 -1.03 -9.09
C THR A 230 -12.28 0.40 -9.47
N GLY A 231 -13.34 0.51 -10.28
CA GLY A 231 -14.03 1.77 -10.53
C GLY A 231 -15.25 1.97 -9.64
N ASP A 232 -15.56 0.97 -8.79
CA ASP A 232 -16.69 1.03 -7.87
C ASP A 232 -16.27 1.75 -6.58
N ASP A 233 -16.99 2.83 -6.26
CA ASP A 233 -16.82 3.64 -5.04
C ASP A 233 -17.68 3.16 -3.87
N ASN A 234 -18.50 2.12 -4.07
CA ASN A 234 -19.35 1.56 -3.04
C ASN A 234 -18.52 0.83 -1.96
N ALA A 235 -18.52 1.39 -0.75
CA ALA A 235 -17.76 0.86 0.38
C ALA A 235 -18.07 -0.62 0.71
N ARG A 236 -19.32 -1.08 0.51
CA ARG A 236 -19.70 -2.47 0.78
C ARG A 236 -19.04 -3.43 -0.23
N ASN A 237 -19.01 -3.05 -1.50
CA ASN A 237 -18.40 -3.85 -2.55
C ASN A 237 -16.87 -3.89 -2.38
N GLN A 238 -16.27 -2.76 -2.06
CA GLN A 238 -14.84 -2.68 -1.75
C GLN A 238 -14.47 -3.54 -0.52
N ALA A 239 -15.26 -3.46 0.55
CA ALA A 239 -15.08 -4.30 1.74
C ALA A 239 -15.24 -5.80 1.41
N ALA A 240 -16.16 -6.17 0.51
CA ALA A 240 -16.32 -7.55 0.07
C ALA A 240 -15.06 -8.08 -0.62
N LEU A 241 -14.40 -7.29 -1.47
CA LEU A 241 -13.12 -7.66 -2.11
C LEU A 241 -11.99 -7.87 -1.09
N LEU A 242 -11.92 -7.04 -0.06
CA LEU A 242 -10.92 -7.21 1.02
C LEU A 242 -11.20 -8.44 1.87
N ARG A 243 -12.49 -8.74 2.14
CA ARG A 243 -12.90 -9.98 2.84
C ARG A 243 -12.63 -11.24 2.02
N SER A 244 -12.80 -11.19 0.70
CA SER A 244 -12.46 -12.32 -0.17
C SER A 244 -10.97 -12.62 -0.24
N GLY A 245 -10.13 -11.74 0.33
CA GLY A 245 -8.69 -11.98 0.48
C GLY A 245 -7.79 -11.03 -0.30
N ALA A 246 -8.31 -9.96 -0.90
CA ALA A 246 -7.47 -8.89 -1.42
C ALA A 246 -6.64 -8.26 -0.28
N ASN A 247 -5.43 -7.83 -0.61
CA ASN A 247 -4.57 -7.10 0.33
C ASN A 247 -4.97 -5.63 0.37
N ASP A 248 -5.24 -5.06 -0.82
CA ASP A 248 -5.56 -3.65 -0.96
C ASP A 248 -6.29 -3.37 -2.29
N LEU A 249 -6.79 -2.15 -2.44
CA LEU A 249 -7.53 -1.69 -3.61
C LEU A 249 -6.82 -0.51 -4.27
N VAL A 250 -6.95 -0.44 -5.60
CA VAL A 250 -6.52 0.70 -6.42
C VAL A 250 -7.73 1.25 -7.12
N GLN A 251 -8.11 2.49 -6.78
CA GLN A 251 -9.27 3.17 -7.39
C GLN A 251 -8.96 3.57 -8.83
N LYS A 252 -9.91 3.35 -9.74
CA LYS A 252 -9.87 3.92 -11.09
C LYS A 252 -10.51 5.33 -11.09
N PRO A 253 -9.93 6.34 -11.78
CA PRO A 253 -8.79 6.26 -12.70
C PRO A 253 -7.47 6.01 -11.99
N ILE A 254 -6.60 5.19 -12.58
CA ILE A 254 -5.34 4.76 -11.97
C ILE A 254 -4.34 5.92 -11.95
N GLU A 255 -3.93 6.31 -10.76
CA GLU A 255 -2.84 7.24 -10.54
C GLU A 255 -1.52 6.47 -10.42
N GLU A 256 -0.54 6.80 -11.28
CA GLU A 256 0.77 6.11 -11.39
C GLU A 256 1.45 5.99 -10.03
N ARG A 257 1.53 7.09 -9.28
CA ARG A 257 2.25 7.14 -8.02
C ARG A 257 1.61 6.28 -6.95
N LEU A 258 0.28 6.32 -6.83
CA LEU A 258 -0.45 5.53 -5.85
C LEU A 258 -0.35 4.04 -6.15
N LEU A 259 -0.53 3.64 -7.42
CA LEU A 259 -0.39 2.25 -7.86
C LEU A 259 0.99 1.70 -7.53
N VAL A 260 2.05 2.38 -7.98
CA VAL A 260 3.43 1.94 -7.79
C VAL A 260 3.77 1.85 -6.30
N THR A 261 3.35 2.84 -5.52
CA THR A 261 3.54 2.84 -4.08
C THR A 261 2.91 1.61 -3.40
N LYS A 262 1.65 1.31 -3.74
CA LYS A 262 0.94 0.15 -3.18
C LYS A 262 1.58 -1.17 -3.61
N LEU A 263 1.98 -1.31 -4.87
CA LEU A 263 2.68 -2.50 -5.36
C LEU A 263 4.01 -2.73 -4.66
N LEU A 264 4.87 -1.71 -4.61
CA LEU A 264 6.16 -1.79 -3.94
C LEU A 264 6.02 -2.08 -2.44
N PHE A 265 4.97 -1.56 -1.81
CA PHE A 265 4.65 -1.89 -0.43
C PHE A 265 4.33 -3.38 -0.26
N GLN A 266 3.40 -3.91 -1.03
CA GLN A 266 3.00 -5.32 -0.91
C GLN A 266 4.18 -6.26 -1.20
N LEU A 267 5.01 -5.94 -2.18
CA LEU A 267 6.23 -6.67 -2.47
C LEU A 267 7.18 -6.72 -1.26
N ARG A 268 7.44 -5.58 -0.62
CA ARG A 268 8.36 -5.50 0.53
C ARG A 268 7.82 -6.22 1.76
N VAL A 269 6.53 -6.06 2.07
CA VAL A 269 5.89 -6.78 3.17
C VAL A 269 5.97 -8.28 2.93
N SER A 270 5.66 -8.74 1.72
CA SER A 270 5.76 -10.15 1.36
C SER A 270 7.19 -10.68 1.48
N GLN A 271 8.18 -9.97 0.95
CA GLN A 271 9.59 -10.35 1.04
C GLN A 271 10.07 -10.43 2.51
N HIS A 272 9.70 -9.43 3.32
CA HIS A 272 10.05 -9.43 4.75
C HIS A 272 9.42 -10.61 5.51
N LEU A 273 8.15 -10.94 5.23
CA LEU A 273 7.47 -12.06 5.87
C LEU A 273 8.07 -13.40 5.42
N ARG A 274 8.39 -13.58 4.14
CA ARG A 274 9.06 -14.79 3.63
C ARG A 274 10.43 -15.01 4.29
N GLN A 275 11.25 -13.96 4.39
CA GLN A 275 12.56 -14.04 5.06
C GLN A 275 12.44 -14.42 6.54
N ARG A 276 11.44 -13.88 7.24
CA ARG A 276 11.20 -14.20 8.65
C ARG A 276 10.74 -15.64 8.86
N ASP A 277 9.90 -16.14 7.97
CA ASP A 277 9.29 -17.48 8.08
C ASP A 277 10.16 -18.57 7.41
N GLY A 278 11.33 -18.21 6.85
CA GLY A 278 12.27 -19.14 6.21
C GLY A 278 11.72 -19.81 4.94
N ILE A 279 10.79 -19.14 4.27
CA ILE A 279 10.17 -19.62 3.03
C ILE A 279 10.83 -18.84 1.88
N ASP A 280 11.83 -19.48 1.25
CA ASP A 280 12.42 -19.03 -0.02
C ASP A 280 11.55 -19.43 -1.22
#